data_730d7262adcd333a5641baee72d2c5fc
#
_entry.id   730d7262adcd333a5641baee72d2c5fc
#
_cell.length_a   1.000
_cell.length_b   1.000
_cell.length_c   1.000
_cell.angle_alpha   90.00
_cell.angle_beta   90.00
_cell.angle_gamma   90.00
#
_symmetry.space_group_name_H-M   'P 1'
#
loop_
_entity.id
_entity.type
_entity.pdbx_description
1 polymer ?
#
loop_
_entity_poly.entity_id
_entity_poly.type
_entity_poly.pdbx_seq_one_letter_code
_entity_poly.pdbx_strand_id
1 'polypeptide(L)'
;MEYHLSHAMILEGPDPEANLALAKKLAQQAVCTAGGRRPCGVCRDCVKAAGGSHPDIAVYGGKGGSRSFHVEEVRQIRDSAAVMPNEAQAKVYILDGADHMTEQAQNALLKVLEEPPSYVIFLLTCGAASSLLPTVRSRAQIFRVQKEDNPQT
;
A
#
# COMPACT_ATOMS: atom_id res chain seq x y z
N MET A 1 5.56 -3.02 -16.82
CA MET A 1 5.44 -4.37 -16.25
C MET A 1 4.28 -4.42 -15.27
N GLU A 2 3.46 -5.44 -15.40
CA GLU A 2 2.32 -5.62 -14.51
C GLU A 2 2.69 -6.59 -13.40
N TYR A 3 2.35 -6.22 -12.15
CA TYR A 3 2.65 -7.04 -10.99
C TYR A 3 1.42 -7.82 -10.56
N HIS A 4 1.65 -8.95 -9.91
CA HIS A 4 0.57 -9.74 -9.33
C HIS A 4 0.22 -9.13 -7.97
N LEU A 5 -0.98 -8.57 -7.85
CA LEU A 5 -1.42 -7.90 -6.63
C LEU A 5 -2.14 -8.88 -5.71
N SER A 6 -1.86 -8.76 -4.40
CA SER A 6 -2.60 -9.48 -3.37
C SER A 6 -3.25 -8.46 -2.44
N HIS A 7 -4.10 -8.94 -1.52
CA HIS A 7 -4.80 -8.06 -0.57
C HIS A 7 -3.85 -7.29 0.32
N ALA A 8 -2.70 -7.85 0.63
CA ALA A 8 -1.70 -7.20 1.46
C ALA A 8 -0.33 -7.59 0.99
N MET A 9 0.52 -6.59 0.77
CA MET A 9 1.90 -6.79 0.34
C MET A 9 2.82 -5.97 1.23
N ILE A 10 3.95 -6.57 1.60
CA ILE A 10 5.01 -5.89 2.32
C ILE A 10 6.15 -5.69 1.34
N LEU A 11 6.44 -4.43 1.03
CA LEU A 11 7.50 -4.06 0.10
C LEU A 11 8.73 -3.70 0.94
N GLU A 12 9.72 -4.59 0.96
CA GLU A 12 10.91 -4.37 1.75
C GLU A 12 12.11 -4.00 0.89
N GLY A 13 12.92 -3.09 1.36
CA GLY A 13 14.12 -2.68 0.66
C GLY A 13 14.84 -1.57 1.40
N PRO A 14 16.13 -1.36 1.11
CA PRO A 14 16.95 -0.39 1.85
C PRO A 14 16.68 1.07 1.50
N ASP A 15 16.00 1.32 0.38
CA ASP A 15 15.73 2.69 -0.07
C ASP A 15 14.25 3.03 0.11
N PRO A 16 13.90 3.85 1.11
CA PRO A 16 12.49 4.21 1.34
C PRO A 16 11.81 4.88 0.15
N GLU A 17 12.55 5.68 -0.61
CA GLU A 17 11.98 6.35 -1.79
C GLU A 17 11.62 5.34 -2.88
N ALA A 18 12.48 4.36 -3.10
CA ALA A 18 12.20 3.32 -4.08
C ALA A 18 11.02 2.46 -3.64
N ASN A 19 10.94 2.16 -2.35
CA ASN A 19 9.82 1.39 -1.80
C ASN A 19 8.50 2.12 -2.03
N LEU A 20 8.46 3.40 -1.72
CA LEU A 20 7.24 4.19 -1.88
C LEU A 20 6.88 4.36 -3.36
N ALA A 21 7.88 4.55 -4.22
CA ALA A 21 7.65 4.70 -5.65
C ALA A 21 7.00 3.43 -6.22
N LEU A 22 7.47 2.26 -5.80
CA LEU A 22 6.86 1.01 -6.23
C LEU A 22 5.44 0.87 -5.69
N ALA A 23 5.22 1.23 -4.43
CA ALA A 23 3.88 1.18 -3.85
C ALA A 23 2.90 2.04 -4.65
N LYS A 24 3.31 3.24 -5.04
CA LYS A 24 2.47 4.13 -5.83
C LYS A 24 2.17 3.56 -7.21
N LYS A 25 3.16 2.89 -7.83
CA LYS A 25 2.96 2.23 -9.12
C LYS A 25 1.97 1.06 -9.00
N LEU A 26 2.10 0.27 -7.95
CA LEU A 26 1.16 -0.82 -7.71
C LEU A 26 -0.25 -0.30 -7.43
N ALA A 27 -0.37 0.81 -6.72
CA ALA A 27 -1.67 1.44 -6.49
C ALA A 27 -2.28 1.93 -7.81
N GLN A 28 -1.47 2.51 -8.69
CA GLN A 28 -1.92 2.92 -10.01
C GLN A 28 -2.43 1.72 -10.81
N GLN A 29 -1.70 0.61 -10.74
CA GLN A 29 -2.12 -0.62 -11.41
C GLN A 29 -3.46 -1.12 -10.87
N ALA A 30 -3.64 -1.05 -9.55
CA ALA A 30 -4.87 -1.54 -8.91
C ALA A 30 -6.11 -0.75 -9.33
N VAL A 31 -5.98 0.56 -9.53
CA VAL A 31 -7.11 1.41 -9.90
C VAL A 31 -7.28 1.54 -11.41
N CYS A 32 -6.33 1.07 -12.20
CA CYS A 32 -6.39 1.17 -13.67
C CYS A 32 -7.60 0.41 -14.21
N THR A 33 -8.35 1.05 -15.10
CA THR A 33 -9.55 0.48 -15.70
C THR A 33 -9.33 -0.08 -17.10
N ALA A 34 -8.07 -0.07 -17.58
CA ALA A 34 -7.77 -0.57 -18.91
C ALA A 34 -7.97 -2.08 -19.00
N GLY A 35 -8.42 -2.54 -20.17
CA GLY A 35 -8.61 -3.96 -20.42
C GLY A 35 -7.33 -4.70 -20.79
N GLY A 36 -6.24 -3.97 -21.07
CA GLY A 36 -4.96 -4.55 -21.45
C GLY A 36 -3.96 -4.49 -20.31
N ARG A 37 -2.71 -4.15 -20.68
CA ARG A 37 -1.63 -4.05 -19.70
C ARG A 37 -1.90 -2.93 -18.68
N ARG A 38 -1.66 -3.22 -17.42
CA ARG A 38 -1.85 -2.28 -16.31
C ARG A 38 -0.54 -1.99 -15.60
N PRO A 39 -0.31 -0.76 -15.15
CA PRO A 39 -1.12 0.43 -15.41
C PRO A 39 -0.98 0.90 -16.85
N CYS A 40 -2.06 1.38 -17.44
CA CYS A 40 -2.00 1.85 -18.83
C CYS A 40 -1.38 3.26 -18.94
N GLY A 41 -1.41 4.02 -17.87
CA GLY A 41 -0.84 5.35 -17.79
C GLY A 41 -1.71 6.46 -18.38
N VAL A 42 -2.77 6.12 -19.08
CA VAL A 42 -3.56 7.12 -19.82
C VAL A 42 -5.03 7.19 -19.41
N CYS A 43 -5.57 6.18 -18.72
CA CYS A 43 -6.96 6.25 -18.29
C CYS A 43 -7.10 7.28 -17.17
N ARG A 44 -8.34 7.68 -16.89
CA ARG A 44 -8.63 8.67 -15.85
C ARG A 44 -8.01 8.28 -14.51
N ASP A 45 -8.14 7.02 -14.13
CA ASP A 45 -7.63 6.55 -12.84
C ASP A 45 -6.10 6.58 -12.78
N CYS A 46 -5.43 6.18 -13.86
CA CYS A 46 -3.96 6.25 -13.91
C CYS A 46 -3.46 7.68 -13.83
N VAL A 47 -4.13 8.61 -14.52
CA VAL A 47 -3.73 10.02 -14.49
C VAL A 47 -3.89 10.61 -13.09
N LYS A 48 -5.00 10.33 -12.42
CA LYS A 48 -5.22 10.80 -11.05
C LYS A 48 -4.22 10.17 -10.08
N ALA A 49 -3.93 8.89 -10.24
CA ALA A 49 -2.97 8.21 -9.38
C ALA A 49 -1.58 8.81 -9.53
N ALA A 50 -1.14 9.05 -10.76
CA ALA A 50 0.17 9.66 -11.03
C ALA A 50 0.28 11.06 -10.44
N GLY A 51 -0.83 11.80 -10.44
CA GLY A 51 -0.87 13.16 -9.88
C GLY A 51 -1.04 13.21 -8.37
N GLY A 52 -1.23 12.07 -7.71
CA GLY A 52 -1.43 12.03 -6.27
C GLY A 52 -2.82 12.46 -5.81
N SER A 53 -3.79 12.50 -6.72
CA SER A 53 -5.12 13.02 -6.43
C SER A 53 -6.25 11.98 -6.50
N HIS A 54 -5.91 10.70 -6.62
CA HIS A 54 -6.94 9.67 -6.72
C HIS A 54 -7.63 9.47 -5.36
N PRO A 55 -8.97 9.57 -5.30
CA PRO A 55 -9.69 9.47 -4.03
C PRO A 55 -9.69 8.08 -3.41
N ASP A 56 -9.37 7.04 -4.18
CA ASP A 56 -9.34 5.66 -3.69
C ASP A 56 -7.93 5.18 -3.36
N ILE A 57 -6.94 6.07 -3.40
CA ILE A 57 -5.58 5.78 -2.97
C ILE A 57 -5.24 6.71 -1.82
N ALA A 58 -4.95 6.13 -0.65
CA ALA A 58 -4.57 6.89 0.54
C ALA A 58 -3.17 6.49 0.96
N VAL A 59 -2.35 7.49 1.31
CA VAL A 59 -0.99 7.27 1.80
C VAL A 59 -0.93 7.72 3.25
N TYR A 60 -0.51 6.81 4.12
CA TYR A 60 -0.30 7.08 5.54
C TYR A 60 1.16 6.91 5.88
N GLY A 61 1.59 7.60 6.91
CA GLY A 61 2.96 7.48 7.36
C GLY A 61 3.74 8.76 7.20
N GLY A 62 4.89 8.81 7.87
CA GLY A 62 5.69 9.99 7.91
C GLY A 62 6.72 10.04 6.81
N LYS A 63 6.82 11.17 6.17
CA LYS A 63 7.95 11.46 5.31
C LYS A 63 9.21 11.44 6.17
N GLY A 64 10.23 10.77 5.68
CA GLY A 64 11.46 10.63 6.41
C GLY A 64 11.44 9.56 7.48
N GLY A 65 10.32 8.88 7.66
CA GLY A 65 10.22 7.73 8.53
C GLY A 65 10.45 8.00 10.02
N SER A 66 10.38 9.26 10.45
CA SER A 66 10.63 9.61 11.84
C SER A 66 9.37 9.62 12.72
N ARG A 67 8.20 9.54 12.10
CA ARG A 67 6.93 9.56 12.84
C ARG A 67 6.42 8.15 13.02
N SER A 68 6.07 7.80 14.25
CA SER A 68 5.45 6.52 14.55
C SER A 68 4.00 6.52 14.09
N PHE A 69 3.56 5.40 13.55
CA PHE A 69 2.15 5.17 13.28
C PHE A 69 1.45 4.84 14.59
N HIS A 70 0.43 5.57 14.90
CA HIS A 70 -0.36 5.34 16.10
C HIS A 70 -1.63 4.55 15.78
N VAL A 71 -2.17 3.91 16.82
CA VAL A 71 -3.36 3.08 16.67
C VAL A 71 -4.56 3.83 16.11
N GLU A 72 -4.65 5.15 16.38
CA GLU A 72 -5.75 5.96 15.87
C GLU A 72 -5.76 6.05 14.35
N GLU A 73 -4.58 6.13 13.73
CA GLU A 73 -4.48 6.16 12.27
C GLU A 73 -4.96 4.84 11.68
N VAL A 74 -4.60 3.73 12.31
CA VAL A 74 -5.02 2.41 11.84
C VAL A 74 -6.53 2.22 12.02
N ARG A 75 -7.10 2.77 13.09
CA ARG A 75 -8.55 2.73 13.28
C ARG A 75 -9.28 3.49 12.20
N GLN A 76 -8.76 4.66 11.81
CA GLN A 76 -9.31 5.44 10.70
C GLN A 76 -9.25 4.65 9.40
N ILE A 77 -8.14 3.98 9.16
CA ILE A 77 -7.98 3.12 7.97
C ILE A 77 -9.03 2.02 7.98
N ARG A 78 -9.20 1.37 9.11
CA ARG A 78 -10.16 0.27 9.25
C ARG A 78 -11.59 0.72 8.99
N ASP A 79 -11.97 1.88 9.54
CA ASP A 79 -13.30 2.43 9.33
C ASP A 79 -13.51 2.82 7.87
N SER A 80 -12.49 3.45 7.27
CA SER A 80 -12.53 3.84 5.86
C SER A 80 -12.61 2.63 4.94
N ALA A 81 -11.91 1.54 5.28
CA ALA A 81 -11.86 0.34 4.45
C ALA A 81 -13.23 -0.34 4.34
N ALA A 82 -14.10 -0.14 5.32
CA ALA A 82 -15.44 -0.70 5.30
C ALA A 82 -16.34 0.00 4.27
N VAL A 83 -15.93 1.17 3.77
CA VAL A 83 -16.69 1.94 2.79
C VAL A 83 -16.16 1.63 1.40
N MET A 84 -17.06 1.41 0.45
CA MET A 84 -16.68 1.05 -0.93
C MET A 84 -15.87 2.16 -1.61
N PRO A 85 -15.10 1.81 -2.65
CA PRO A 85 -14.35 2.82 -3.42
C PRO A 85 -15.26 3.89 -4.01
N ASN A 86 -14.71 5.11 -4.16
CA ASN A 86 -15.44 6.24 -4.73
C ASN A 86 -15.56 6.16 -6.24
N GLU A 87 -14.48 5.83 -6.93
CA GLU A 87 -14.41 5.89 -8.39
C GLU A 87 -13.85 4.61 -9.01
N ALA A 88 -12.88 3.98 -8.36
CA ALA A 88 -12.18 2.82 -8.90
C ALA A 88 -12.83 1.52 -8.45
N GLN A 89 -12.30 0.42 -8.97
CA GLN A 89 -12.71 -0.92 -8.57
C GLN A 89 -11.98 -1.40 -7.33
N ALA A 90 -10.92 -0.70 -6.93
CA ALA A 90 -10.09 -1.04 -5.77
C ALA A 90 -9.87 0.18 -4.91
N LYS A 91 -9.60 -0.07 -3.63
CA LYS A 91 -9.28 0.95 -2.64
C LYS A 91 -7.94 0.58 -2.06
N VAL A 92 -6.94 1.45 -2.21
CA VAL A 92 -5.56 1.14 -1.87
C VAL A 92 -5.09 1.99 -0.70
N TYR A 93 -4.50 1.32 0.28
CA TYR A 93 -3.87 1.98 1.43
C TYR A 93 -2.38 1.72 1.38
N ILE A 94 -1.60 2.78 1.23
CA ILE A 94 -0.15 2.70 1.29
C ILE A 94 0.28 3.12 2.69
N LEU A 95 0.90 2.21 3.43
CA LEU A 95 1.41 2.46 4.76
C LEU A 95 2.92 2.60 4.65
N ASP A 96 3.37 3.85 4.47
CA ASP A 96 4.78 4.15 4.22
C ASP A 96 5.56 4.15 5.53
N GLY A 97 6.59 3.31 5.59
CA GLY A 97 7.37 3.14 6.81
C GLY A 97 6.61 2.33 7.85
N ALA A 98 6.02 1.21 7.44
CA ALA A 98 5.20 0.38 8.33
C ALA A 98 5.97 -0.14 9.54
N ASP A 99 7.31 -0.23 9.44
CA ASP A 99 8.16 -0.60 10.56
C ASP A 99 8.18 0.44 11.68
N HIS A 100 7.62 1.62 11.44
CA HIS A 100 7.44 2.66 12.47
C HIS A 100 6.09 2.56 13.17
N MET A 101 5.25 1.59 12.80
CA MET A 101 3.99 1.36 13.51
C MET A 101 4.25 0.84 14.92
N THR A 102 3.50 1.37 15.88
CA THR A 102 3.51 0.81 17.23
C THR A 102 2.99 -0.62 17.20
N GLU A 103 3.31 -1.40 18.22
CA GLU A 103 2.78 -2.76 18.32
C GLU A 103 1.25 -2.76 18.36
N GLN A 104 0.66 -1.80 19.09
CA GLN A 104 -0.79 -1.64 19.13
C GLN A 104 -1.38 -1.37 17.75
N ALA A 105 -0.71 -0.52 16.96
CA ALA A 105 -1.18 -0.20 15.61
C ALA A 105 -1.13 -1.43 14.72
N GLN A 106 -0.04 -2.20 14.80
CA GLN A 106 0.08 -3.42 14.02
C GLN A 106 -1.00 -4.44 14.39
N ASN A 107 -1.26 -4.59 15.70
CA ASN A 107 -2.31 -5.51 16.16
C ASN A 107 -3.69 -5.06 15.70
N ALA A 108 -3.95 -3.76 15.69
CA ALA A 108 -5.23 -3.24 15.20
C ALA A 108 -5.41 -3.51 13.70
N LEU A 109 -4.31 -3.48 12.94
CA LEU A 109 -4.34 -3.74 11.51
C LEU A 109 -4.67 -5.20 11.21
N LEU A 110 -4.33 -6.13 12.12
CA LEU A 110 -4.57 -7.55 11.89
C LEU A 110 -6.02 -7.87 11.58
N LYS A 111 -6.96 -7.17 12.20
CA LYS A 111 -8.38 -7.46 12.00
C LYS A 111 -8.79 -7.29 10.55
N VAL A 112 -8.33 -6.22 9.89
CA VAL A 112 -8.67 -5.99 8.50
C VAL A 112 -7.82 -6.84 7.56
N LEU A 113 -6.61 -7.21 7.98
CA LEU A 113 -5.77 -8.10 7.18
C LEU A 113 -6.30 -9.54 7.14
N GLU A 114 -6.98 -9.97 8.18
CA GLU A 114 -7.54 -11.32 8.25
C GLU A 114 -8.76 -11.49 7.33
N GLU A 115 -9.63 -10.49 7.30
CA GLU A 115 -10.84 -10.54 6.48
C GLU A 115 -11.03 -9.21 5.76
N PRO A 116 -10.15 -8.90 4.78
CA PRO A 116 -10.26 -7.63 4.07
C PRO A 116 -11.46 -7.64 3.13
N PRO A 117 -12.14 -6.49 2.98
CA PRO A 117 -13.12 -6.38 1.89
C PRO A 117 -12.47 -6.70 0.55
N SER A 118 -13.22 -7.29 -0.36
CA SER A 118 -12.66 -7.79 -1.64
C SER A 118 -12.01 -6.69 -2.49
N TYR A 119 -12.38 -5.45 -2.29
CA TYR A 119 -11.85 -4.32 -3.06
C TYR A 119 -10.64 -3.64 -2.41
N VAL A 120 -10.22 -4.06 -1.22
CA VAL A 120 -9.16 -3.38 -0.46
C VAL A 120 -7.81 -4.03 -0.70
N ILE A 121 -6.79 -3.19 -0.90
CA ILE A 121 -5.40 -3.62 -1.03
C ILE A 121 -4.55 -2.79 -0.08
N PHE A 122 -3.73 -3.48 0.72
CA PHE A 122 -2.76 -2.84 1.62
C PHE A 122 -1.35 -3.01 1.08
N LEU A 123 -0.63 -1.91 0.95
CA LEU A 123 0.76 -1.91 0.52
C LEU A 123 1.59 -1.27 1.63
N LEU A 124 2.37 -2.11 2.33
CA LEU A 124 3.21 -1.68 3.45
C LEU A 124 4.65 -1.58 2.98
N THR A 125 5.30 -0.44 3.22
CA THR A 125 6.73 -0.33 2.90
C THR A 125 7.55 -0.38 4.17
N CYS A 126 8.73 -0.96 4.10
CA CYS A 126 9.64 -1.04 5.25
C CYS A 126 11.06 -1.34 4.79
N GLY A 127 12.02 -1.15 5.69
CA GLY A 127 13.41 -1.51 5.41
C GLY A 127 13.59 -3.02 5.40
N ALA A 128 13.03 -3.69 6.39
CA ALA A 128 13.08 -5.14 6.49
C ALA A 128 11.76 -5.66 7.07
N ALA A 129 11.19 -6.68 6.44
CA ALA A 129 9.94 -7.27 6.91
C ALA A 129 10.08 -7.85 8.32
N SER A 130 11.30 -8.27 8.69
CA SER A 130 11.54 -8.83 10.01
C SER A 130 11.29 -7.83 11.15
N SER A 131 11.21 -6.54 10.86
CA SER A 131 10.89 -5.53 11.87
C SER A 131 9.40 -5.43 12.16
N LEU A 132 8.56 -6.10 11.36
CA LEU A 132 7.12 -6.17 11.59
C LEU A 132 6.77 -7.40 12.43
N LEU A 133 5.63 -7.36 13.08
CA LEU A 133 5.18 -8.51 13.88
C LEU A 133 5.02 -9.76 13.00
N PRO A 134 5.37 -10.94 13.52
CA PRO A 134 5.18 -12.19 12.76
C PRO A 134 3.73 -12.40 12.31
N THR A 135 2.77 -11.96 13.12
CA THR A 135 1.35 -12.08 12.78
C THR A 135 0.97 -11.22 11.58
N VAL A 136 1.58 -10.05 11.43
CA VAL A 136 1.37 -9.19 10.25
C VAL A 136 2.02 -9.84 9.04
N ARG A 137 3.27 -10.31 9.20
CA ARG A 137 4.00 -10.94 8.09
C ARG A 137 3.29 -12.17 7.53
N SER A 138 2.65 -12.93 8.40
CA SER A 138 1.98 -14.17 7.98
C SER A 138 0.71 -13.90 7.16
N ARG A 139 0.19 -12.67 7.20
CA ARG A 139 -1.04 -12.29 6.49
C ARG A 139 -0.79 -11.42 5.26
N ALA A 140 0.46 -11.28 4.87
CA ALA A 140 0.84 -10.44 3.74
C ALA A 140 1.88 -11.16 2.89
N GLN A 141 1.93 -10.80 1.63
CA GLN A 141 2.95 -11.31 0.72
C GLN A 141 4.15 -10.38 0.76
N ILE A 142 5.33 -10.93 1.00
CA ILE A 142 6.55 -10.13 1.08
C ILE A 142 7.18 -10.03 -0.30
N PHE A 143 7.44 -8.79 -0.73
CA PHE A 143 8.09 -8.51 -2.00
C PHE A 143 9.36 -7.71 -1.70
N ARG A 144 10.50 -8.21 -2.18
CA ARG A 144 11.76 -7.50 -2.04
C ARG A 144 11.92 -6.53 -3.19
N VAL A 145 12.03 -5.24 -2.87
CA VAL A 145 12.14 -4.18 -3.87
C VAL A 145 13.53 -4.21 -4.50
N GLN A 146 13.57 -4.29 -5.84
CA GLN A 146 14.81 -4.29 -6.60
C GLN A 146 15.04 -2.92 -7.20
N LYS A 147 16.28 -2.64 -7.57
CA LYS A 147 16.61 -1.37 -8.19
C LYS A 147 15.82 -1.15 -9.48
N GLU A 148 15.62 -2.19 -10.25
CA GLU A 148 14.88 -2.14 -11.51
C GLU A 148 13.37 -1.94 -11.33
N ASP A 149 12.86 -2.08 -10.10
CA ASP A 149 11.44 -1.84 -9.82
C ASP A 149 11.14 -0.36 -9.62
N ASN A 150 12.16 0.46 -9.44
CA ASN A 150 11.99 1.89 -9.23
C ASN A 150 11.70 2.58 -10.57
N PRO A 151 10.49 3.13 -10.76
CA PRO A 151 10.14 3.76 -12.03
C PRO A 151 10.92 5.04 -12.34
N GLN A 152 11.68 5.55 -11.37
CA GLN A 152 12.46 6.78 -11.54
C GLN A 152 13.89 6.53 -12.00
N THR A 153 14.31 5.29 -12.11
CA THR A 153 15.66 4.94 -12.56
C THR A 153 15.67 4.42 -13.97
#